data_14a0772373f1af3c2de54caf495005e1
#
_entry.id   14a0772373f1af3c2de54caf495005e1
#
_cell.length_a   1.000
_cell.length_b   1.000
_cell.length_c   1.000
_cell.angle_alpha   90.00
_cell.angle_beta   90.00
_cell.angle_gamma   90.00
#
_symmetry.space_group_name_H-M   'P 1'
#
loop_
_entity.id
_entity.type
_entity.pdbx_description
1 polymer ?
#
loop_
_entity_poly.entity_id
_entity_poly.type
_entity_poly.pdbx_seq_one_letter_code
_entity_poly.pdbx_strand_id
1 'polypeptide(L)'
;YDELQQFRQWGSMTPGHPEYDIEKGIETTTGPLGQGIGNAVGMAMASKRMAALFNRPGYDIVDHSIYVVCGDGDMMEGISHESCGIAGHLGLGNIVLIYDDNHICIEGDTCLTYSDDVVKRFESYNWHVQKIDGHDRQAALNALAAAKAETDKPSIIIARTHIAHGAPNKHDTASAHGEPLGAEETKATKELAGWPVDKPFYVPDDVKKLFAARADENLNDYSAWQSLFKKYCEEFPELEELWNRMMCKEIPENLDDKLLAALDCGKSTATRASSGSIIQEVAKLVPALWGGSADLSPSNKTDVKGGGDFSKEDPLGRNIHFGVREHAMGALMNGMSVYGGVIPYGGTFLVFCDYMRPTIRLAALMEQQVIYVFTHDSIFVGEDGPTHEPIEQIASMRMIPNVVVIRPADTAETAVAWAAALERTDGPTVLALTRQNLGPCNGNFETAKQLRKGAYVVRDADKIDVVIIATGSEVGISLTAADMLAEKGISARVVSMPSVELFAKQDKAYRDSIIPPAIKKRVVVEAGIPFGWSKYAGDDGLVIGMDRFGASAPYKVLAEKFGLTAESVAAKTAEYMGR
;
A
#
# COMPACT_ATOMS: atom_id res chain seq x y z
N TYR A 1 -30.39 -3.08 -13.74
CA TYR A 1 -30.73 -2.44 -15.01
C TYR A 1 -30.73 -0.91 -14.86
N ASP A 2 -31.34 -0.38 -13.79
CA ASP A 2 -31.43 1.07 -13.54
C ASP A 2 -30.04 1.69 -13.30
N GLU A 3 -29.13 0.96 -12.67
CA GLU A 3 -27.76 1.38 -12.44
C GLU A 3 -26.97 1.57 -13.75
N LEU A 4 -27.25 0.78 -14.80
CA LEU A 4 -26.63 0.98 -16.12
C LEU A 4 -27.02 2.31 -16.75
N GLN A 5 -28.22 2.82 -16.46
CA GLN A 5 -28.70 4.11 -16.92
C GLN A 5 -28.07 5.29 -16.14
N GLN A 6 -27.50 4.98 -14.96
CA GLN A 6 -26.80 5.93 -14.09
C GLN A 6 -25.28 5.82 -14.23
N PHE A 7 -24.77 5.24 -15.30
CA PHE A 7 -23.34 5.09 -15.56
C PHE A 7 -22.62 6.45 -15.46
N ARG A 8 -21.57 6.50 -14.64
CA ARG A 8 -20.79 7.72 -14.34
C ARG A 8 -21.59 8.85 -13.66
N GLN A 9 -22.73 8.56 -13.04
CA GLN A 9 -23.47 9.56 -12.26
C GLN A 9 -23.06 9.51 -10.78
N TRP A 10 -23.24 10.62 -10.09
CA TRP A 10 -22.93 10.72 -8.66
C TRP A 10 -23.73 9.69 -7.85
N GLY A 11 -23.02 8.88 -7.05
CA GLY A 11 -23.62 7.86 -6.18
C GLY A 11 -24.11 6.60 -6.90
N SER A 12 -23.88 6.47 -8.22
CA SER A 12 -24.16 5.24 -8.96
C SER A 12 -23.17 4.12 -8.61
N MET A 13 -23.62 2.88 -8.63
CA MET A 13 -22.74 1.70 -8.52
C MET A 13 -21.99 1.36 -9.83
N THR A 14 -22.15 2.19 -10.88
CA THR A 14 -21.48 2.04 -12.18
C THR A 14 -20.55 3.23 -12.43
N PRO A 15 -19.39 3.29 -11.76
CA PRO A 15 -18.41 4.36 -11.92
C PRO A 15 -17.72 4.30 -13.29
N GLY A 16 -16.91 5.31 -13.60
CA GLY A 16 -16.17 5.39 -14.87
C GLY A 16 -15.05 4.36 -15.03
N HIS A 17 -14.49 3.94 -13.92
CA HIS A 17 -13.52 2.84 -13.78
C HIS A 17 -13.93 2.00 -12.58
N PRO A 18 -13.54 0.72 -12.49
CA PRO A 18 -13.86 -0.11 -11.34
C PRO A 18 -13.40 0.53 -10.03
N GLU A 19 -14.28 0.57 -9.04
CA GLU A 19 -14.00 1.02 -7.68
C GLU A 19 -14.28 -0.16 -6.73
N TYR A 20 -13.32 -0.47 -5.87
CA TYR A 20 -13.38 -1.59 -4.93
C TYR A 20 -14.67 -1.54 -4.11
N ASP A 21 -15.47 -2.59 -4.21
CA ASP A 21 -16.70 -2.81 -3.44
C ASP A 21 -17.00 -4.31 -3.43
N ILE A 22 -16.48 -5.01 -2.43
CA ILE A 22 -16.57 -6.48 -2.37
C ILE A 22 -18.03 -6.96 -2.22
N GLU A 23 -18.89 -6.16 -1.60
CA GLU A 23 -20.32 -6.50 -1.45
C GLU A 23 -21.04 -6.51 -2.82
N LYS A 24 -20.54 -5.73 -3.77
CA LYS A 24 -21.06 -5.69 -5.15
C LYS A 24 -20.26 -6.58 -6.11
N GLY A 25 -19.23 -7.28 -5.61
CA GLY A 25 -18.38 -8.17 -6.41
C GLY A 25 -17.30 -7.42 -7.22
N ILE A 26 -16.94 -6.21 -6.82
CA ILE A 26 -15.84 -5.45 -7.43
C ILE A 26 -14.59 -5.64 -6.57
N GLU A 27 -13.65 -6.43 -7.07
CA GLU A 27 -12.52 -6.97 -6.30
C GLU A 27 -11.37 -5.98 -6.14
N THR A 28 -11.27 -4.94 -6.98
CA THR A 28 -10.19 -3.94 -6.88
C THR A 28 -10.57 -2.64 -7.58
N THR A 29 -9.90 -1.55 -7.23
CA THR A 29 -9.94 -0.28 -7.96
C THR A 29 -8.86 -0.27 -9.03
N THR A 30 -9.27 -0.03 -10.28
CA THR A 30 -8.38 0.19 -11.42
C THR A 30 -8.66 1.54 -12.07
N GLY A 31 -7.94 1.86 -13.15
CA GLY A 31 -7.99 3.16 -13.84
C GLY A 31 -6.58 3.69 -14.09
N PRO A 32 -5.68 3.81 -13.08
CA PRO A 32 -4.25 3.90 -13.35
C PRO A 32 -3.75 2.60 -13.97
N LEU A 33 -3.22 2.67 -15.20
CA LEU A 33 -2.83 1.51 -16.01
C LEU A 33 -1.76 0.65 -15.31
N GLY A 34 -1.79 -0.65 -15.54
CA GLY A 34 -0.88 -1.65 -14.98
C GLY A 34 -1.13 -2.02 -13.51
N GLN A 35 -1.89 -1.21 -12.76
CA GLN A 35 -2.15 -1.47 -11.34
C GLN A 35 -2.95 -2.75 -11.10
N GLY A 36 -3.96 -3.01 -11.96
CA GLY A 36 -4.76 -4.24 -11.91
C GLY A 36 -3.92 -5.51 -12.09
N ILE A 37 -2.92 -5.48 -12.98
CA ILE A 37 -1.97 -6.59 -13.17
C ILE A 37 -1.18 -6.81 -11.86
N GLY A 38 -0.64 -5.75 -11.25
CA GLY A 38 0.06 -5.85 -9.98
C GLY A 38 -0.81 -6.41 -8.86
N ASN A 39 -2.06 -5.91 -8.72
CA ASN A 39 -3.00 -6.42 -7.73
C ASN A 39 -3.29 -7.91 -7.94
N ALA A 40 -3.51 -8.33 -9.18
CA ALA A 40 -3.77 -9.73 -9.50
C ALA A 40 -2.58 -10.65 -9.17
N VAL A 41 -1.35 -10.21 -9.40
CA VAL A 41 -0.15 -10.96 -8.98
C VAL A 41 -0.11 -11.08 -7.46
N GLY A 42 -0.44 -10.01 -6.71
CA GLY A 42 -0.56 -10.06 -5.26
C GLY A 42 -1.64 -11.02 -4.76
N MET A 43 -2.83 -11.03 -5.41
CA MET A 43 -3.90 -11.99 -5.13
C MET A 43 -3.43 -13.43 -5.38
N ALA A 44 -2.72 -13.68 -6.49
CA ALA A 44 -2.20 -15.01 -6.84
C ALA A 44 -1.16 -15.50 -5.83
N MET A 45 -0.29 -14.62 -5.33
CA MET A 45 0.66 -14.94 -4.27
C MET A 45 -0.06 -15.31 -2.97
N ALA A 46 -1.05 -14.52 -2.56
CA ALA A 46 -1.85 -14.77 -1.36
C ALA A 46 -2.62 -16.09 -1.48
N SER A 47 -3.28 -16.34 -2.61
CA SER A 47 -3.97 -17.60 -2.90
C SER A 47 -3.03 -18.81 -2.82
N LYS A 48 -1.84 -18.74 -3.44
CA LYS A 48 -0.85 -19.82 -3.39
C LYS A 48 -0.39 -20.12 -1.96
N ARG A 49 -0.16 -19.08 -1.15
CA ARG A 49 0.18 -19.23 0.26
C ARG A 49 -0.97 -19.85 1.06
N MET A 50 -2.19 -19.34 0.90
CA MET A 50 -3.37 -19.86 1.60
C MET A 50 -3.65 -21.33 1.23
N ALA A 51 -3.50 -21.70 -0.05
CA ALA A 51 -3.58 -23.09 -0.49
C ALA A 51 -2.55 -23.99 0.21
N ALA A 52 -1.30 -23.53 0.28
CA ALA A 52 -0.23 -24.28 0.97
C ALA A 52 -0.48 -24.42 2.49
N LEU A 53 -1.06 -23.41 3.13
CA LEU A 53 -1.40 -23.44 4.55
C LEU A 53 -2.57 -24.37 4.85
N PHE A 54 -3.62 -24.35 4.03
CA PHE A 54 -4.92 -24.90 4.41
C PHE A 54 -5.33 -26.14 3.63
N ASN A 55 -4.89 -26.35 2.37
CA ASN A 55 -5.29 -27.54 1.64
C ASN A 55 -4.72 -28.81 2.27
N ARG A 56 -5.52 -29.86 2.27
CA ARG A 56 -5.15 -31.20 2.76
C ARG A 56 -5.63 -32.25 1.75
N PRO A 57 -5.06 -33.46 1.73
CA PRO A 57 -5.52 -34.52 0.83
C PRO A 57 -7.03 -34.74 0.94
N GLY A 58 -7.76 -34.54 -0.16
CA GLY A 58 -9.22 -34.62 -0.21
C GLY A 58 -9.96 -33.34 0.22
N TYR A 59 -9.24 -32.28 0.56
CA TYR A 59 -9.79 -30.98 0.95
C TYR A 59 -9.06 -29.84 0.27
N ASP A 60 -9.45 -29.57 -0.97
CA ASP A 60 -8.95 -28.41 -1.73
C ASP A 60 -9.79 -27.17 -1.38
N ILE A 61 -9.48 -26.57 -0.23
CA ILE A 61 -10.23 -25.42 0.31
C ILE A 61 -9.96 -24.14 -0.46
N VAL A 62 -8.73 -24.00 -1.00
CA VAL A 62 -8.31 -22.89 -1.84
C VAL A 62 -7.82 -23.44 -3.18
N ASP A 63 -8.69 -23.38 -4.19
CA ASP A 63 -8.46 -23.97 -5.53
C ASP A 63 -9.04 -23.07 -6.63
N HIS A 64 -8.80 -21.79 -6.59
CA HIS A 64 -9.30 -20.86 -7.60
C HIS A 64 -8.15 -20.20 -8.36
N SER A 65 -8.43 -19.78 -9.58
CA SER A 65 -7.55 -19.01 -10.45
C SER A 65 -7.88 -17.52 -10.39
N ILE A 66 -6.88 -16.70 -10.61
CA ILE A 66 -7.00 -15.25 -10.74
C ILE A 66 -6.98 -14.88 -12.23
N TYR A 67 -8.09 -14.31 -12.72
CA TYR A 67 -8.22 -13.87 -14.10
C TYR A 67 -8.08 -12.36 -14.18
N VAL A 68 -7.30 -11.89 -15.17
CA VAL A 68 -7.00 -10.47 -15.38
C VAL A 68 -7.21 -10.13 -16.86
N VAL A 69 -7.85 -9.01 -17.12
CA VAL A 69 -7.94 -8.45 -18.49
C VAL A 69 -7.12 -7.17 -18.52
N CYS A 70 -6.31 -6.99 -19.55
CA CYS A 70 -5.49 -5.79 -19.75
C CYS A 70 -5.45 -5.40 -21.23
N GLY A 71 -5.12 -4.15 -21.52
CA GLY A 71 -4.96 -3.62 -22.87
C GLY A 71 -3.53 -3.22 -23.20
N ASP A 72 -3.33 -2.61 -24.37
CA ASP A 72 -2.04 -2.16 -24.87
C ASP A 72 -1.34 -1.18 -23.93
N GLY A 73 -2.09 -0.23 -23.36
CA GLY A 73 -1.56 0.75 -22.42
C GLY A 73 -1.05 0.09 -21.12
N ASP A 74 -1.75 -0.90 -20.59
CA ASP A 74 -1.27 -1.67 -19.44
C ASP A 74 0.07 -2.36 -19.71
N MET A 75 0.25 -2.84 -20.95
CA MET A 75 1.49 -3.52 -21.35
C MET A 75 2.68 -2.57 -21.48
N MET A 76 2.46 -1.28 -21.70
CA MET A 76 3.51 -0.25 -21.76
C MET A 76 3.99 0.18 -20.38
N GLU A 77 3.14 0.06 -19.35
CA GLU A 77 3.46 0.50 -17.99
C GLU A 77 4.63 -0.29 -17.38
N GLY A 78 5.56 0.42 -16.72
CA GLY A 78 6.70 -0.18 -16.04
C GLY A 78 6.31 -1.18 -14.97
N ILE A 79 5.24 -0.90 -14.22
CA ILE A 79 4.72 -1.78 -13.17
C ILE A 79 4.29 -3.16 -13.72
N SER A 80 3.81 -3.22 -14.96
CA SER A 80 3.44 -4.49 -15.62
C SER A 80 4.67 -5.36 -15.87
N HIS A 81 5.80 -4.76 -16.28
CA HIS A 81 7.08 -5.46 -16.43
C HIS A 81 7.56 -6.01 -15.08
N GLU A 82 7.53 -5.19 -14.03
CA GLU A 82 7.95 -5.60 -12.68
C GLU A 82 7.09 -6.74 -12.15
N SER A 83 5.76 -6.60 -12.21
CA SER A 83 4.80 -7.56 -11.67
C SER A 83 4.81 -8.89 -12.43
N CYS A 84 4.78 -8.84 -13.77
CA CYS A 84 4.81 -10.05 -14.60
C CYS A 84 6.15 -10.80 -14.47
N GLY A 85 7.27 -10.07 -14.30
CA GLY A 85 8.57 -10.67 -14.02
C GLY A 85 8.58 -11.44 -12.69
N ILE A 86 7.97 -10.87 -11.63
CA ILE A 86 7.81 -11.56 -10.33
C ILE A 86 6.91 -12.78 -10.46
N ALA A 87 5.78 -12.67 -11.15
CA ALA A 87 4.84 -13.78 -11.32
C ALA A 87 5.48 -14.99 -12.01
N GLY A 88 6.27 -14.77 -13.06
CA GLY A 88 7.01 -15.82 -13.75
C GLY A 88 8.13 -16.42 -12.90
N HIS A 89 8.85 -15.59 -12.13
CA HIS A 89 9.88 -16.04 -11.19
C HIS A 89 9.30 -16.97 -10.11
N LEU A 90 8.16 -16.61 -9.55
CA LEU A 90 7.47 -17.37 -8.50
C LEU A 90 6.64 -18.55 -9.06
N GLY A 91 6.54 -18.72 -10.37
CA GLY A 91 5.76 -19.78 -11.00
C GLY A 91 4.29 -19.76 -10.52
N LEU A 92 3.62 -18.62 -10.64
CA LEU A 92 2.23 -18.45 -10.19
C LEU A 92 1.25 -19.02 -11.21
N GLY A 93 1.15 -20.37 -11.30
CA GLY A 93 0.29 -21.07 -12.25
C GLY A 93 -1.22 -20.82 -12.04
N ASN A 94 -1.58 -20.16 -10.96
CA ASN A 94 -2.97 -19.78 -10.65
C ASN A 94 -3.40 -18.41 -11.22
N ILE A 95 -2.57 -17.76 -12.08
CA ILE A 95 -2.92 -16.50 -12.75
C ILE A 95 -3.06 -16.69 -14.26
N VAL A 96 -4.14 -16.14 -14.83
CA VAL A 96 -4.43 -16.11 -16.26
C VAL A 96 -4.63 -14.66 -16.69
N LEU A 97 -3.68 -14.11 -17.43
CA LEU A 97 -3.73 -12.76 -17.99
C LEU A 97 -4.27 -12.83 -19.42
N ILE A 98 -5.34 -12.10 -19.70
CA ILE A 98 -5.94 -11.97 -21.01
C ILE A 98 -5.58 -10.58 -21.53
N TYR A 99 -4.74 -10.54 -22.55
CA TYR A 99 -4.33 -9.30 -23.18
C TYR A 99 -5.20 -9.02 -24.41
N ASP A 100 -5.99 -7.96 -24.33
CA ASP A 100 -6.77 -7.41 -25.45
C ASP A 100 -5.84 -6.65 -26.40
N ASP A 101 -5.26 -7.40 -27.35
CA ASP A 101 -4.31 -6.93 -28.35
C ASP A 101 -5.06 -6.29 -29.51
N ASN A 102 -5.63 -5.09 -29.30
CA ASN A 102 -6.44 -4.39 -30.31
C ASN A 102 -5.66 -3.36 -31.13
N HIS A 103 -4.42 -3.08 -30.78
CA HIS A 103 -3.51 -2.15 -31.44
C HIS A 103 -3.94 -0.67 -31.40
N ILE A 104 -4.85 -0.28 -30.51
CA ILE A 104 -5.34 1.10 -30.40
C ILE A 104 -5.17 1.64 -28.99
N CYS A 105 -4.56 2.81 -28.90
CA CYS A 105 -4.50 3.66 -27.73
C CYS A 105 -5.23 4.98 -27.96
N ILE A 106 -5.28 5.86 -26.93
CA ILE A 106 -5.95 7.18 -27.02
C ILE A 106 -5.37 8.03 -28.17
N GLU A 107 -4.05 8.01 -28.39
CA GLU A 107 -3.39 8.81 -29.44
C GLU A 107 -3.53 8.22 -30.84
N GLY A 108 -3.86 6.94 -30.96
CA GLY A 108 -3.94 6.26 -32.25
C GLY A 108 -3.47 4.82 -32.19
N ASP A 109 -2.94 4.37 -33.35
CA ASP A 109 -2.37 3.02 -33.49
C ASP A 109 -1.12 2.86 -32.61
N THR A 110 -0.98 1.67 -31.98
CA THR A 110 0.16 1.35 -31.12
C THR A 110 1.51 1.44 -31.81
N CYS A 111 1.57 1.31 -33.16
CA CYS A 111 2.82 1.45 -33.90
C CYS A 111 3.51 2.83 -33.73
N LEU A 112 2.80 3.83 -33.19
CA LEU A 112 3.37 5.14 -32.88
C LEU A 112 4.33 5.09 -31.68
N THR A 113 4.10 4.19 -30.71
CA THR A 113 4.80 4.19 -29.42
C THR A 113 5.20 2.81 -28.92
N TYR A 114 4.70 1.73 -29.49
CA TYR A 114 4.85 0.38 -28.97
C TYR A 114 5.17 -0.62 -30.07
N SER A 115 6.36 -1.20 -30.02
CA SER A 115 6.87 -2.18 -30.98
C SER A 115 7.41 -3.45 -30.32
N ASP A 116 7.09 -3.66 -29.02
CA ASP A 116 7.56 -4.81 -28.29
C ASP A 116 6.97 -6.10 -28.84
N ASP A 117 7.79 -7.14 -28.92
CA ASP A 117 7.32 -8.49 -29.16
C ASP A 117 6.82 -9.08 -27.83
N VAL A 118 5.51 -8.94 -27.55
CA VAL A 118 4.89 -9.37 -26.30
C VAL A 118 5.07 -10.88 -26.07
N VAL A 119 5.05 -11.70 -27.15
CA VAL A 119 5.29 -13.14 -27.05
C VAL A 119 6.67 -13.41 -26.45
N LYS A 120 7.72 -12.86 -27.06
CA LYS A 120 9.10 -13.05 -26.57
C LYS A 120 9.31 -12.47 -25.18
N ARG A 121 8.68 -11.34 -24.88
CA ARG A 121 8.75 -10.72 -23.57
C ARG A 121 8.21 -11.65 -22.48
N PHE A 122 7.04 -12.23 -22.67
CA PHE A 122 6.43 -13.12 -21.69
C PHE A 122 7.10 -14.50 -21.66
N GLU A 123 7.60 -15.00 -22.81
CA GLU A 123 8.46 -16.18 -22.81
C GLU A 123 9.72 -15.97 -21.96
N SER A 124 10.35 -14.79 -22.07
CA SER A 124 11.53 -14.44 -21.25
C SER A 124 11.23 -14.31 -19.77
N TYR A 125 9.99 -14.00 -19.39
CA TYR A 125 9.51 -14.03 -18.01
C TYR A 125 9.13 -15.41 -17.52
N ASN A 126 9.27 -16.46 -18.36
CA ASN A 126 8.88 -17.83 -18.05
C ASN A 126 7.37 -18.05 -17.90
N TRP A 127 6.56 -17.33 -18.68
CA TRP A 127 5.13 -17.54 -18.78
C TRP A 127 4.76 -18.58 -19.84
N HIS A 128 3.60 -19.23 -19.66
CA HIS A 128 2.93 -19.99 -20.70
C HIS A 128 2.19 -19.00 -21.63
N VAL A 129 2.61 -18.92 -22.89
CA VAL A 129 2.12 -17.93 -23.84
C VAL A 129 1.24 -18.57 -24.89
N GLN A 130 0.05 -18.03 -25.10
CA GLN A 130 -0.88 -18.43 -26.16
C GLN A 130 -1.28 -17.19 -26.97
N LYS A 131 -1.42 -17.37 -28.29
CA LYS A 131 -1.88 -16.31 -29.22
C LYS A 131 -3.11 -16.80 -29.97
N ILE A 132 -4.20 -16.02 -29.95
CA ILE A 132 -5.49 -16.40 -30.55
C ILE A 132 -6.09 -15.23 -31.34
N ASP A 133 -7.03 -15.55 -32.22
CA ASP A 133 -8.06 -14.61 -32.66
C ASP A 133 -9.07 -14.42 -31.51
N GLY A 134 -9.14 -13.21 -30.95
CA GLY A 134 -10.03 -12.89 -29.81
C GLY A 134 -11.52 -12.89 -30.18
N HIS A 135 -11.86 -12.86 -31.46
CA HIS A 135 -13.23 -13.00 -31.96
C HIS A 135 -13.65 -14.47 -32.22
N ASP A 136 -12.70 -15.41 -32.21
CA ASP A 136 -13.01 -16.85 -32.26
C ASP A 136 -13.31 -17.39 -30.87
N ARG A 137 -14.60 -17.62 -30.60
CA ARG A 137 -15.07 -18.15 -29.29
C ARG A 137 -14.49 -19.51 -28.96
N GLN A 138 -14.30 -20.38 -29.97
CA GLN A 138 -13.74 -21.71 -29.70
C GLN A 138 -12.25 -21.65 -29.39
N ALA A 139 -11.51 -20.78 -30.06
CA ALA A 139 -10.12 -20.50 -29.74
C ALA A 139 -9.98 -19.94 -28.30
N ALA A 140 -10.84 -19.00 -27.91
CA ALA A 140 -10.85 -18.46 -26.55
C ALA A 140 -11.15 -19.53 -25.48
N LEU A 141 -12.15 -20.39 -25.70
CA LEU A 141 -12.46 -21.51 -24.79
C LEU A 141 -11.30 -22.49 -24.66
N ASN A 142 -10.66 -22.85 -25.76
CA ASN A 142 -9.53 -23.74 -25.78
C ASN A 142 -8.32 -23.16 -25.04
N ALA A 143 -8.06 -21.85 -25.26
CA ALA A 143 -6.96 -21.14 -24.60
C ALA A 143 -7.16 -21.02 -23.09
N LEU A 144 -8.39 -20.73 -22.63
CA LEU A 144 -8.74 -20.71 -21.21
C LEU A 144 -8.59 -22.11 -20.57
N ALA A 145 -9.03 -23.17 -21.26
CA ALA A 145 -8.83 -24.53 -20.79
C ALA A 145 -7.36 -24.92 -20.67
N ALA A 146 -6.54 -24.54 -21.65
CA ALA A 146 -5.09 -24.79 -21.63
C ALA A 146 -4.41 -23.97 -20.53
N ALA A 147 -4.79 -22.70 -20.33
CA ALA A 147 -4.28 -21.86 -19.25
C ALA A 147 -4.61 -22.43 -17.87
N LYS A 148 -5.84 -22.93 -17.68
CA LYS A 148 -6.26 -23.57 -16.43
C LYS A 148 -5.52 -24.89 -16.15
N ALA A 149 -5.11 -25.61 -17.19
CA ALA A 149 -4.35 -26.86 -17.07
C ALA A 149 -2.86 -26.62 -16.78
N GLU A 150 -2.33 -25.43 -17.04
CA GLU A 150 -0.95 -25.06 -16.72
C GLU A 150 -0.86 -24.60 -15.26
N THR A 151 -0.21 -25.37 -14.43
CA THR A 151 -0.12 -25.14 -12.97
C THR A 151 1.25 -24.65 -12.50
N ASP A 152 2.27 -24.76 -13.36
CA ASP A 152 3.66 -24.48 -13.01
C ASP A 152 4.13 -23.07 -13.40
N LYS A 153 3.41 -22.44 -14.33
CA LYS A 153 3.71 -21.12 -14.91
C LYS A 153 2.46 -20.27 -14.99
N PRO A 154 2.56 -18.95 -14.78
CA PRO A 154 1.47 -18.06 -15.11
C PRO A 154 1.19 -18.11 -16.62
N SER A 155 -0.08 -17.93 -17.00
CA SER A 155 -0.52 -18.00 -18.40
C SER A 155 -0.91 -16.62 -18.91
N ILE A 156 -0.49 -16.28 -20.16
CA ILE A 156 -0.99 -15.14 -20.91
C ILE A 156 -1.69 -15.62 -22.19
N ILE A 157 -2.87 -15.08 -22.45
CA ILE A 157 -3.63 -15.26 -23.69
C ILE A 157 -3.61 -13.92 -24.42
N ILE A 158 -2.80 -13.83 -25.48
CA ILE A 158 -2.73 -12.66 -26.37
C ILE A 158 -3.87 -12.80 -27.36
N ALA A 159 -4.95 -12.07 -27.12
CA ALA A 159 -6.17 -12.12 -27.92
C ALA A 159 -6.17 -10.96 -28.93
N ARG A 160 -5.88 -11.24 -30.19
CA ARG A 160 -6.00 -10.23 -31.26
C ARG A 160 -7.46 -9.87 -31.44
N THR A 161 -7.82 -8.63 -31.16
CA THR A 161 -9.17 -8.12 -31.29
C THR A 161 -9.22 -6.83 -32.12
N HIS A 162 -10.40 -6.29 -32.30
CA HIS A 162 -10.65 -5.02 -32.96
C HIS A 162 -11.51 -4.14 -32.06
N ILE A 163 -11.02 -2.94 -31.68
CA ILE A 163 -11.82 -2.02 -30.88
C ILE A 163 -13.07 -1.59 -31.66
N ALA A 164 -14.20 -1.41 -30.96
CA ALA A 164 -15.50 -1.12 -31.56
C ALA A 164 -15.89 -2.09 -32.70
N HIS A 165 -15.60 -3.38 -32.53
CA HIS A 165 -15.96 -4.42 -33.50
C HIS A 165 -17.44 -4.35 -33.88
N GLY A 166 -17.72 -4.28 -35.19
CA GLY A 166 -19.07 -4.14 -35.73
C GLY A 166 -19.58 -2.70 -35.88
N ALA A 167 -18.85 -1.69 -35.40
CA ALA A 167 -19.19 -0.29 -35.65
C ALA A 167 -18.73 0.13 -37.04
N PRO A 168 -19.63 0.62 -37.93
CA PRO A 168 -19.29 0.86 -39.34
C PRO A 168 -18.25 1.97 -39.57
N ASN A 169 -18.20 3.00 -38.71
CA ASN A 169 -17.32 4.15 -38.90
C ASN A 169 -16.25 4.31 -37.82
N LYS A 170 -16.40 3.61 -36.66
CA LYS A 170 -15.47 3.72 -35.50
C LYS A 170 -14.65 2.46 -35.26
N HIS A 171 -14.83 1.41 -36.04
CA HIS A 171 -14.03 0.20 -35.99
C HIS A 171 -12.53 0.51 -36.16
N ASP A 172 -11.68 0.00 -35.28
CA ASP A 172 -10.23 0.23 -35.26
C ASP A 172 -9.81 1.71 -35.26
N THR A 173 -10.57 2.56 -34.57
CA THR A 173 -10.20 3.98 -34.46
C THR A 173 -9.96 4.40 -33.03
N ALA A 174 -9.03 5.34 -32.82
CA ALA A 174 -8.77 5.94 -31.51
C ALA A 174 -10.02 6.66 -30.93
N SER A 175 -10.94 7.13 -31.80
CA SER A 175 -12.20 7.76 -31.38
C SER A 175 -13.20 6.80 -30.72
N ALA A 176 -12.90 5.50 -30.70
CA ALA A 176 -13.65 4.52 -29.93
C ALA A 176 -13.01 4.20 -28.57
N HIS A 177 -11.77 4.68 -28.32
CA HIS A 177 -11.06 4.43 -27.11
C HIS A 177 -11.52 5.38 -25.98
N GLY A 178 -12.25 4.86 -25.00
CA GLY A 178 -12.70 5.64 -23.83
C GLY A 178 -13.80 6.67 -24.10
N GLU A 179 -14.33 6.75 -25.32
CA GLU A 179 -15.42 7.64 -25.69
C GLU A 179 -16.67 6.86 -26.13
N PRO A 180 -17.87 7.41 -25.90
CA PRO A 180 -19.09 6.77 -26.38
C PRO A 180 -19.14 6.80 -27.91
N LEU A 181 -19.71 5.75 -28.51
CA LEU A 181 -19.91 5.72 -29.96
C LEU A 181 -20.77 6.89 -30.47
N GLY A 182 -21.69 7.37 -29.64
CA GLY A 182 -22.70 8.35 -30.00
C GLY A 182 -23.98 7.70 -30.57
N ALA A 183 -25.07 8.46 -30.61
CA ALA A 183 -26.39 7.92 -30.96
C ALA A 183 -26.46 7.35 -32.40
N GLU A 184 -25.89 8.06 -33.35
CA GLU A 184 -25.95 7.65 -34.77
C GLU A 184 -25.10 6.39 -35.01
N GLU A 185 -23.88 6.33 -34.49
CA GLU A 185 -23.02 5.17 -34.65
C GLU A 185 -23.56 3.95 -33.91
N THR A 186 -24.14 4.15 -32.69
CA THR A 186 -24.81 3.08 -31.94
C THR A 186 -26.00 2.52 -32.74
N LYS A 187 -26.80 3.39 -33.38
CA LYS A 187 -27.90 3.00 -34.23
C LYS A 187 -27.41 2.17 -35.44
N ALA A 188 -26.40 2.68 -36.15
CA ALA A 188 -25.83 2.01 -37.32
C ALA A 188 -25.21 0.64 -36.95
N THR A 189 -24.54 0.54 -35.82
CA THR A 189 -23.98 -0.71 -35.30
C THR A 189 -25.09 -1.73 -34.98
N LYS A 190 -26.19 -1.30 -34.34
CA LYS A 190 -27.36 -2.15 -34.08
C LYS A 190 -28.05 -2.64 -35.37
N GLU A 191 -28.21 -1.76 -36.35
CA GLU A 191 -28.77 -2.10 -37.65
C GLU A 191 -27.92 -3.17 -38.36
N LEU A 192 -26.59 -2.99 -38.38
CA LEU A 192 -25.66 -3.96 -38.97
C LEU A 192 -25.70 -5.32 -38.24
N ALA A 193 -25.81 -5.30 -36.92
CA ALA A 193 -25.90 -6.51 -36.10
C ALA A 193 -27.31 -7.17 -36.09
N GLY A 194 -28.33 -6.59 -36.74
CA GLY A 194 -29.71 -7.05 -36.66
C GLY A 194 -30.32 -6.91 -35.27
N TRP A 195 -29.83 -5.96 -34.46
CA TRP A 195 -30.26 -5.73 -33.09
C TRP A 195 -31.36 -4.67 -33.02
N PRO A 196 -32.34 -4.76 -32.07
CA PRO A 196 -33.41 -3.76 -31.95
C PRO A 196 -32.88 -2.35 -31.72
N VAL A 197 -33.20 -1.45 -32.65
CA VAL A 197 -32.71 -0.05 -32.62
C VAL A 197 -33.53 0.80 -31.64
N ASP A 198 -34.82 0.51 -31.53
CA ASP A 198 -35.79 1.23 -30.71
C ASP A 198 -35.81 0.85 -29.23
N LYS A 199 -34.98 -0.15 -28.84
CA LYS A 199 -34.91 -0.64 -27.49
C LYS A 199 -33.54 -0.34 -26.88
N PRO A 200 -33.37 0.76 -26.11
CA PRO A 200 -32.15 0.99 -25.34
C PRO A 200 -32.04 -0.11 -24.25
N PHE A 201 -30.81 -0.50 -23.93
CA PHE A 201 -30.48 -1.52 -22.91
C PHE A 201 -31.26 -2.86 -23.07
N TYR A 202 -31.59 -3.24 -24.30
CA TYR A 202 -32.35 -4.48 -24.57
C TYR A 202 -31.49 -5.71 -24.24
N VAL A 203 -32.03 -6.57 -23.41
CA VAL A 203 -31.48 -7.91 -23.09
C VAL A 203 -32.50 -8.94 -23.45
N PRO A 204 -32.23 -9.87 -24.40
CA PRO A 204 -33.12 -10.96 -24.76
C PRO A 204 -33.46 -11.86 -23.55
N ASP A 205 -34.66 -12.43 -23.54
CA ASP A 205 -35.13 -13.27 -22.43
C ASP A 205 -34.39 -14.61 -22.32
N ASP A 206 -33.90 -15.14 -23.43
CA ASP A 206 -33.04 -16.33 -23.46
C ASP A 206 -31.68 -16.05 -22.81
N VAL A 207 -31.09 -14.87 -23.01
CA VAL A 207 -29.88 -14.43 -22.32
C VAL A 207 -30.13 -14.33 -20.82
N LYS A 208 -31.23 -13.70 -20.38
CA LYS A 208 -31.61 -13.65 -18.95
C LYS A 208 -31.73 -15.05 -18.33
N LYS A 209 -32.37 -15.99 -19.06
CA LYS A 209 -32.49 -17.38 -18.61
C LYS A 209 -31.14 -18.08 -18.50
N LEU A 210 -30.26 -17.85 -19.47
CA LEU A 210 -28.89 -18.40 -19.43
C LEU A 210 -28.11 -17.93 -18.19
N PHE A 211 -28.14 -16.62 -17.90
CA PHE A 211 -27.49 -16.08 -16.72
C PHE A 211 -28.12 -16.55 -15.41
N ALA A 212 -29.46 -16.68 -15.36
CA ALA A 212 -30.16 -17.23 -14.19
C ALA A 212 -29.74 -18.69 -13.93
N ALA A 213 -29.71 -19.53 -14.99
CA ALA A 213 -29.24 -20.91 -14.86
C ALA A 213 -27.78 -20.98 -14.38
N ARG A 214 -26.91 -20.09 -14.89
CA ARG A 214 -25.51 -20.03 -14.43
C ARG A 214 -25.40 -19.58 -12.97
N ALA A 215 -26.24 -18.65 -12.52
CA ALA A 215 -26.31 -18.25 -11.12
C ALA A 215 -26.70 -19.42 -10.21
N ASP A 216 -27.69 -20.25 -10.62
CA ASP A 216 -28.07 -21.44 -9.88
C ASP A 216 -26.91 -22.47 -9.80
N GLU A 217 -26.17 -22.68 -10.90
CA GLU A 217 -24.96 -23.53 -10.90
C GLU A 217 -23.91 -23.01 -9.92
N ASN A 218 -23.62 -21.73 -9.96
CA ASN A 218 -22.65 -21.10 -9.04
C ASN A 218 -23.07 -21.22 -7.56
N LEU A 219 -24.37 -21.11 -7.26
CA LEU A 219 -24.90 -21.34 -5.91
C LEU A 219 -24.74 -22.79 -5.46
N ASN A 220 -24.89 -23.75 -6.37
CA ASN A 220 -24.64 -25.17 -6.08
C ASN A 220 -23.15 -25.42 -5.79
N ASP A 221 -22.24 -24.85 -6.59
CA ASP A 221 -20.81 -24.96 -6.39
C ASP A 221 -20.40 -24.34 -5.03
N TYR A 222 -20.95 -23.17 -4.70
CA TYR A 222 -20.72 -22.53 -3.40
C TYR A 222 -21.24 -23.38 -2.23
N SER A 223 -22.43 -23.97 -2.36
CA SER A 223 -22.99 -24.84 -1.33
C SER A 223 -22.19 -26.13 -1.14
N ALA A 224 -21.64 -26.66 -2.24
CA ALA A 224 -20.73 -27.82 -2.21
C ALA A 224 -19.43 -27.47 -1.47
N TRP A 225 -18.85 -26.31 -1.78
CA TRP A 225 -17.67 -25.81 -1.08
C TRP A 225 -17.94 -25.59 0.41
N GLN A 226 -19.07 -24.97 0.78
CA GLN A 226 -19.45 -24.80 2.19
C GLN A 226 -19.56 -26.14 2.94
N SER A 227 -20.12 -27.16 2.27
CA SER A 227 -20.23 -28.50 2.83
C SER A 227 -18.87 -29.18 3.01
N LEU A 228 -17.96 -28.96 2.05
CA LEU A 228 -16.56 -29.43 2.13
C LEU A 228 -15.84 -28.72 3.27
N PHE A 229 -15.93 -27.40 3.35
CA PHE A 229 -15.28 -26.58 4.39
C PHE A 229 -15.77 -26.96 5.79
N LYS A 230 -17.07 -27.21 5.96
CA LYS A 230 -17.62 -27.68 7.23
C LYS A 230 -16.98 -29.01 7.68
N LYS A 231 -16.87 -29.99 6.77
CA LYS A 231 -16.20 -31.27 7.07
C LYS A 231 -14.72 -31.08 7.39
N TYR A 232 -14.07 -30.20 6.66
CA TYR A 232 -12.67 -29.82 6.89
C TYR A 232 -12.49 -29.27 8.32
N CYS A 233 -13.34 -28.36 8.77
CA CYS A 233 -13.30 -27.79 10.11
C CYS A 233 -13.53 -28.86 11.20
N GLU A 234 -14.42 -29.82 10.96
CA GLU A 234 -14.66 -30.95 11.88
C GLU A 234 -13.43 -31.88 11.98
N GLU A 235 -12.66 -32.06 10.89
CA GLU A 235 -11.48 -32.93 10.85
C GLU A 235 -10.20 -32.22 11.31
N PHE A 236 -10.07 -30.90 11.04
CA PHE A 236 -8.87 -30.11 11.34
C PHE A 236 -9.21 -28.84 12.17
N PRO A 237 -9.67 -28.97 13.42
CA PRO A 237 -10.11 -27.82 14.22
C PRO A 237 -9.01 -26.79 14.49
N GLU A 238 -7.73 -27.21 14.56
CA GLU A 238 -6.60 -26.29 14.69
C GLU A 238 -6.38 -25.44 13.43
N LEU A 239 -6.71 -25.96 12.25
CA LEU A 239 -6.63 -25.20 11.01
C LEU A 239 -7.85 -24.29 10.82
N GLU A 240 -9.01 -24.68 11.32
CA GLU A 240 -10.17 -23.78 11.41
C GLU A 240 -9.85 -22.56 12.30
N GLU A 241 -9.26 -22.78 13.46
CA GLU A 241 -8.83 -21.69 14.35
C GLU A 241 -7.84 -20.75 13.62
N LEU A 242 -6.82 -21.32 12.98
CA LEU A 242 -5.85 -20.54 12.22
C LEU A 242 -6.50 -19.79 11.04
N TRP A 243 -7.41 -20.45 10.31
CA TRP A 243 -8.17 -19.82 9.22
C TRP A 243 -8.95 -18.60 9.72
N ASN A 244 -9.71 -18.78 10.80
CA ASN A 244 -10.50 -17.70 11.37
C ASN A 244 -9.64 -16.54 11.84
N ARG A 245 -8.53 -16.80 12.53
CA ARG A 245 -7.57 -15.79 12.97
C ARG A 245 -6.97 -15.01 11.79
N MET A 246 -6.62 -15.71 10.70
CA MET A 246 -6.06 -15.07 9.51
C MET A 246 -7.12 -14.28 8.74
N MET A 247 -8.30 -14.86 8.48
CA MET A 247 -9.37 -14.19 7.73
C MET A 247 -9.92 -12.95 8.45
N CYS A 248 -10.03 -13.02 9.79
CA CYS A 248 -10.40 -11.86 10.61
C CYS A 248 -9.24 -10.90 10.87
N LYS A 249 -8.01 -11.21 10.38
CA LYS A 249 -6.79 -10.44 10.67
C LYS A 249 -6.67 -10.14 12.17
N GLU A 250 -6.84 -11.18 13.00
CA GLU A 250 -6.91 -11.06 14.45
C GLU A 250 -5.64 -10.44 15.03
N ILE A 251 -5.81 -9.37 15.80
CA ILE A 251 -4.76 -8.70 16.55
C ILE A 251 -4.96 -8.99 18.04
N PRO A 252 -3.93 -9.48 18.74
CA PRO A 252 -4.03 -9.79 20.18
C PRO A 252 -4.37 -8.54 20.99
N GLU A 253 -5.26 -8.69 21.97
CA GLU A 253 -5.50 -7.64 22.96
C GLU A 253 -4.21 -7.21 23.67
N ASN A 254 -4.09 -5.91 23.97
CA ASN A 254 -2.94 -5.30 24.63
C ASN A 254 -1.61 -5.56 23.88
N LEU A 255 -1.65 -5.48 22.55
CA LEU A 255 -0.45 -5.67 21.72
C LEU A 255 0.66 -4.69 22.10
N ASP A 256 0.33 -3.44 22.44
CA ASP A 256 1.30 -2.44 22.94
C ASP A 256 2.11 -2.99 24.11
N ASP A 257 1.43 -3.53 25.14
CA ASP A 257 2.09 -4.04 26.35
C ASP A 257 2.99 -5.23 26.03
N LYS A 258 2.52 -6.13 25.17
CA LYS A 258 3.30 -7.30 24.75
C LYS A 258 4.57 -6.91 24.02
N LEU A 259 4.49 -5.94 23.10
CA LEU A 259 5.64 -5.45 22.34
C LEU A 259 6.60 -4.66 23.23
N LEU A 260 6.09 -3.76 24.08
CA LEU A 260 6.90 -2.97 25.00
C LEU A 260 7.65 -3.85 26.03
N ALA A 261 7.00 -4.92 26.51
CA ALA A 261 7.62 -5.86 27.45
C ALA A 261 8.71 -6.73 26.80
N ALA A 262 8.62 -6.96 25.48
CA ALA A 262 9.59 -7.79 24.74
C ALA A 262 10.85 -7.02 24.32
N LEU A 263 10.88 -5.69 24.45
CA LEU A 263 11.92 -4.82 23.91
C LEU A 263 12.70 -4.11 25.01
N ASP A 264 14.00 -3.88 24.78
CA ASP A 264 14.82 -3.00 25.62
C ASP A 264 14.65 -1.54 25.18
N CYS A 265 13.59 -0.89 25.69
CA CYS A 265 13.29 0.50 25.37
C CYS A 265 14.24 1.50 26.05
N GLY A 266 15.09 1.08 26.98
CA GLY A 266 16.12 1.92 27.63
C GLY A 266 17.38 2.08 26.79
N LYS A 267 17.56 1.26 25.76
CA LYS A 267 18.75 1.25 24.93
C LYS A 267 18.65 2.24 23.77
N SER A 268 19.76 2.94 23.50
CA SER A 268 19.89 3.74 22.27
C SER A 268 19.91 2.83 21.03
N THR A 269 18.88 2.92 20.19
CA THR A 269 18.67 2.03 19.04
C THR A 269 18.06 2.82 17.89
N ALA A 270 18.45 2.51 16.65
CA ALA A 270 17.76 3.05 15.46
C ALA A 270 16.32 2.51 15.37
N THR A 271 15.35 3.36 15.04
CA THR A 271 13.95 2.91 15.00
C THR A 271 13.70 1.83 13.93
N ARG A 272 14.49 1.79 12.84
CA ARG A 272 14.49 0.65 11.90
C ARG A 272 14.91 -0.67 12.56
N ALA A 273 15.87 -0.65 13.48
CA ALA A 273 16.32 -1.84 14.18
C ALA A 273 15.32 -2.27 15.26
N SER A 274 14.69 -1.29 15.94
CA SER A 274 13.56 -1.55 16.82
C SER A 274 12.39 -2.19 16.07
N SER A 275 12.05 -1.66 14.90
CA SER A 275 11.05 -2.24 13.98
C SER A 275 11.37 -3.69 13.61
N GLY A 276 12.65 -3.97 13.26
CA GLY A 276 13.07 -5.35 12.97
C GLY A 276 12.90 -6.30 14.16
N SER A 277 13.13 -5.84 15.39
CA SER A 277 12.86 -6.62 16.59
C SER A 277 11.36 -6.82 16.83
N ILE A 278 10.56 -5.79 16.57
CA ILE A 278 9.10 -5.84 16.66
C ILE A 278 8.51 -6.83 15.65
N ILE A 279 8.98 -6.85 14.42
CA ILE A 279 8.56 -7.81 13.39
C ILE A 279 8.73 -9.25 13.89
N GLN A 280 9.82 -9.57 14.63
CA GLN A 280 10.01 -10.91 15.19
C GLN A 280 8.90 -11.27 16.19
N GLU A 281 8.51 -10.34 17.05
CA GLU A 281 7.45 -10.57 18.04
C GLU A 281 6.06 -10.61 17.41
N VAL A 282 5.77 -9.67 16.51
CA VAL A 282 4.50 -9.66 15.77
C VAL A 282 4.33 -10.93 14.93
N ALA A 283 5.40 -11.42 14.31
CA ALA A 283 5.36 -12.65 13.53
C ALA A 283 4.97 -13.90 14.33
N LYS A 284 5.20 -13.91 15.64
CA LYS A 284 4.74 -14.98 16.55
C LYS A 284 3.27 -14.83 16.92
N LEU A 285 2.81 -13.60 17.05
CA LEU A 285 1.50 -13.26 17.60
C LEU A 285 0.41 -13.14 16.54
N VAL A 286 0.77 -12.64 15.34
CA VAL A 286 -0.14 -12.31 14.24
C VAL A 286 0.20 -13.18 13.03
N PRO A 287 -0.47 -14.33 12.84
CA PRO A 287 -0.17 -15.26 11.74
C PRO A 287 -0.44 -14.64 10.36
N ALA A 288 -1.36 -13.67 10.28
CA ALA A 288 -1.69 -12.96 9.05
C ALA A 288 -0.56 -12.02 8.56
N LEU A 289 0.40 -11.61 9.41
CA LEU A 289 1.50 -10.74 8.99
C LEU A 289 2.39 -11.43 7.95
N TRP A 290 2.52 -10.85 6.76
CA TRP A 290 3.33 -11.40 5.68
C TRP A 290 3.89 -10.29 4.79
N GLY A 291 5.19 -10.34 4.48
CA GLY A 291 5.81 -9.26 3.70
C GLY A 291 7.31 -9.43 3.50
N GLY A 292 7.97 -8.33 3.20
CA GLY A 292 9.41 -8.33 2.89
C GLY A 292 9.91 -6.96 2.48
N SER A 293 10.81 -6.90 1.49
CA SER A 293 11.35 -5.62 1.02
C SER A 293 11.73 -5.64 -0.47
N ALA A 294 11.91 -4.44 -1.02
CA ALA A 294 12.43 -4.22 -2.36
C ALA A 294 13.98 -4.26 -2.33
N ASP A 295 14.54 -5.46 -2.17
CA ASP A 295 16.00 -5.75 -2.16
C ASP A 295 16.81 -5.04 -1.05
N LEU A 296 16.15 -4.56 0.01
CA LEU A 296 16.78 -3.75 1.08
C LEU A 296 16.61 -4.38 2.47
N SER A 297 16.20 -5.63 2.57
CA SER A 297 15.91 -6.32 3.82
C SER A 297 17.03 -6.21 4.87
N PRO A 298 18.33 -6.39 4.56
CA PRO A 298 19.38 -6.21 5.56
C PRO A 298 19.49 -4.79 6.12
N SER A 299 19.09 -3.78 5.33
CA SER A 299 19.10 -2.37 5.74
C SER A 299 17.80 -1.99 6.44
N ASN A 300 16.66 -2.41 5.94
CA ASN A 300 15.33 -2.10 6.47
C ASN A 300 14.98 -2.94 7.71
N LYS A 301 15.68 -4.08 7.93
CA LYS A 301 15.41 -5.03 9.02
C LYS A 301 14.02 -5.65 8.94
N THR A 302 13.59 -6.03 7.75
CA THR A 302 12.22 -6.50 7.48
C THR A 302 12.07 -8.01 7.45
N ASP A 303 13.16 -8.79 7.62
CA ASP A 303 13.10 -10.26 7.60
C ASP A 303 12.45 -10.83 8.86
N VAL A 304 11.64 -11.85 8.70
CA VAL A 304 11.25 -12.77 9.77
C VAL A 304 12.31 -13.88 9.85
N LYS A 305 13.11 -13.85 10.91
CA LYS A 305 14.21 -14.81 11.10
C LYS A 305 13.69 -16.24 11.23
N GLY A 306 14.25 -17.14 10.43
CA GLY A 306 13.82 -18.54 10.39
C GLY A 306 12.45 -18.76 9.76
N GLY A 307 11.87 -17.73 9.15
CA GLY A 307 10.56 -17.79 8.49
C GLY A 307 10.58 -18.41 7.08
N GLY A 308 11.74 -18.69 6.51
CA GLY A 308 11.89 -19.13 5.12
C GLY A 308 11.62 -18.01 4.11
N ASP A 309 11.96 -18.28 2.85
CA ASP A 309 11.79 -17.35 1.74
C ASP A 309 10.64 -17.83 0.85
N PHE A 310 9.67 -16.96 0.60
CA PHE A 310 8.56 -17.28 -0.29
C PHE A 310 9.07 -17.49 -1.72
N SER A 311 8.89 -18.68 -2.23
CA SER A 311 9.35 -19.08 -3.55
C SER A 311 8.39 -20.07 -4.22
N LYS A 312 8.71 -20.49 -5.44
CA LYS A 312 7.97 -21.56 -6.12
C LYS A 312 8.00 -22.87 -5.31
N GLU A 313 9.13 -23.19 -4.71
CA GLU A 313 9.41 -24.41 -3.96
C GLU A 313 8.93 -24.33 -2.50
N ASP A 314 8.92 -23.12 -1.91
CA ASP A 314 8.46 -22.89 -0.54
C ASP A 314 7.37 -21.81 -0.49
N PRO A 315 6.12 -22.14 -0.77
CA PRO A 315 5.00 -21.19 -0.68
C PRO A 315 4.61 -20.84 0.76
N LEU A 316 5.22 -21.47 1.77
CA LEU A 316 5.03 -21.14 3.18
C LEU A 316 6.04 -20.12 3.71
N GLY A 317 7.07 -19.81 2.95
CA GLY A 317 8.07 -18.81 3.31
C GLY A 317 7.45 -17.49 3.72
N ARG A 318 7.95 -16.89 4.81
CA ARG A 318 7.41 -15.67 5.40
C ARG A 318 8.07 -14.39 4.88
N ASN A 319 9.20 -14.53 4.18
CA ASN A 319 9.94 -13.41 3.61
C ASN A 319 9.66 -13.33 2.10
N ILE A 320 9.14 -12.19 1.66
CA ILE A 320 8.92 -11.92 0.23
C ILE A 320 10.09 -11.07 -0.28
N HIS A 321 10.76 -11.55 -1.32
CA HIS A 321 11.80 -10.80 -2.01
C HIS A 321 11.23 -10.16 -3.27
N PHE A 322 10.82 -8.88 -3.18
CA PHE A 322 10.24 -8.17 -4.32
C PHE A 322 11.30 -7.78 -5.37
N GLY A 323 12.59 -7.78 -4.98
CA GLY A 323 13.67 -7.24 -5.80
C GLY A 323 13.61 -5.71 -5.87
N VAL A 324 14.42 -5.09 -6.71
CA VAL A 324 14.40 -3.63 -6.94
C VAL A 324 13.19 -3.27 -7.78
N ARG A 325 12.00 -3.33 -7.16
CA ARG A 325 10.68 -3.15 -7.81
C ARG A 325 9.67 -2.57 -6.81
N GLU A 326 9.89 -1.33 -6.39
CA GLU A 326 9.06 -0.67 -5.38
C GLU A 326 7.62 -0.50 -5.85
N HIS A 327 7.41 -0.15 -7.12
CA HIS A 327 6.08 0.06 -7.67
C HIS A 327 5.27 -1.24 -7.67
N ALA A 328 5.85 -2.35 -8.15
CA ALA A 328 5.21 -3.66 -8.07
C ALA A 328 4.99 -4.08 -6.61
N MET A 329 5.98 -3.93 -5.72
CA MET A 329 5.83 -4.25 -4.30
C MET A 329 4.55 -3.62 -3.73
N GLY A 330 4.33 -2.33 -3.99
CA GLY A 330 3.12 -1.64 -3.51
C GLY A 330 1.83 -2.20 -4.11
N ALA A 331 1.79 -2.49 -5.42
CA ALA A 331 0.61 -3.05 -6.07
C ALA A 331 0.33 -4.49 -5.64
N LEU A 332 1.38 -5.31 -5.50
CA LEU A 332 1.26 -6.67 -5.00
C LEU A 332 0.69 -6.68 -3.57
N MET A 333 1.17 -5.78 -2.71
CA MET A 333 0.63 -5.64 -1.35
C MET A 333 -0.85 -5.23 -1.35
N ASN A 334 -1.27 -4.34 -2.27
CA ASN A 334 -2.69 -4.03 -2.45
C ASN A 334 -3.48 -5.29 -2.81
N GLY A 335 -2.99 -6.07 -3.78
CA GLY A 335 -3.61 -7.34 -4.17
C GLY A 335 -3.68 -8.35 -3.03
N MET A 336 -2.62 -8.48 -2.24
CA MET A 336 -2.60 -9.35 -1.04
C MET A 336 -3.64 -8.90 -0.01
N SER A 337 -3.78 -7.58 0.21
CA SER A 337 -4.73 -7.03 1.18
C SER A 337 -6.18 -7.26 0.78
N VAL A 338 -6.54 -7.00 -0.49
CA VAL A 338 -7.91 -7.20 -1.01
C VAL A 338 -8.29 -8.68 -1.12
N TYR A 339 -7.30 -9.57 -1.32
CA TYR A 339 -7.54 -11.02 -1.28
C TYR A 339 -8.00 -11.48 0.11
N GLY A 340 -7.46 -10.89 1.16
CA GLY A 340 -7.78 -11.25 2.54
C GLY A 340 -6.87 -12.32 3.14
N GLY A 341 -7.05 -12.60 4.44
CA GLY A 341 -6.25 -13.59 5.18
C GLY A 341 -4.82 -13.18 5.49
N VAL A 342 -4.34 -12.05 4.96
CA VAL A 342 -3.00 -11.53 5.20
C VAL A 342 -3.00 -10.03 5.51
N ILE A 343 -2.04 -9.61 6.32
CA ILE A 343 -1.70 -8.20 6.58
C ILE A 343 -0.35 -7.96 5.92
N PRO A 344 -0.31 -7.34 4.72
CA PRO A 344 0.93 -7.15 4.00
C PRO A 344 1.77 -6.02 4.58
N TYR A 345 3.10 -6.22 4.63
CA TYR A 345 4.06 -5.15 4.87
C TYR A 345 5.18 -5.17 3.83
N GLY A 346 5.69 -3.99 3.49
CA GLY A 346 6.78 -3.87 2.54
C GLY A 346 7.75 -2.76 2.90
N GLY A 347 9.04 -3.06 2.79
CA GLY A 347 10.12 -2.17 3.16
C GLY A 347 10.92 -1.64 1.98
N THR A 348 11.28 -0.36 2.06
CA THR A 348 12.30 0.30 1.22
C THR A 348 12.84 1.52 1.94
N PHE A 349 13.77 2.27 1.35
CA PHE A 349 14.15 3.58 1.87
C PHE A 349 13.03 4.59 1.60
N LEU A 350 12.85 5.55 2.52
CA LEU A 350 11.74 6.50 2.42
C LEU A 350 11.78 7.30 1.11
N VAL A 351 12.96 7.69 0.62
CA VAL A 351 13.08 8.43 -0.65
C VAL A 351 12.48 7.65 -1.82
N PHE A 352 12.53 6.32 -1.80
CA PHE A 352 11.99 5.48 -2.87
C PHE A 352 10.47 5.26 -2.80
N CYS A 353 9.77 5.84 -1.81
CA CYS A 353 8.32 5.91 -1.84
C CYS A 353 7.79 6.67 -3.07
N ASP A 354 8.62 7.50 -3.69
CA ASP A 354 8.27 8.21 -4.92
C ASP A 354 7.95 7.25 -6.08
N TYR A 355 8.63 6.10 -6.16
CA TYR A 355 8.28 5.04 -7.10
C TYR A 355 6.95 4.34 -6.78
N MET A 356 6.48 4.42 -5.53
CA MET A 356 5.29 3.72 -5.04
C MET A 356 4.05 4.61 -4.94
N ARG A 357 4.17 5.90 -5.23
CA ARG A 357 3.10 6.87 -4.97
C ARG A 357 1.72 6.47 -5.53
N PRO A 358 1.59 5.95 -6.77
CA PRO A 358 0.30 5.51 -7.30
C PRO A 358 -0.31 4.37 -6.48
N THR A 359 0.49 3.39 -6.06
CA THR A 359 0.03 2.22 -5.31
C THR A 359 -0.38 2.59 -3.87
N ILE A 360 0.38 3.47 -3.20
CA ILE A 360 0.02 4.01 -1.87
C ILE A 360 -1.31 4.76 -1.94
N ARG A 361 -1.50 5.58 -2.99
CA ARG A 361 -2.74 6.29 -3.21
C ARG A 361 -3.93 5.35 -3.45
N LEU A 362 -3.73 4.26 -4.20
CA LEU A 362 -4.78 3.26 -4.42
C LEU A 362 -5.09 2.45 -3.16
N ALA A 363 -4.09 2.08 -2.35
CA ALA A 363 -4.33 1.47 -1.03
C ALA A 363 -5.23 2.36 -0.17
N ALA A 364 -4.97 3.68 -0.15
CA ALA A 364 -5.75 4.64 0.61
C ALA A 364 -7.17 4.81 0.06
N LEU A 365 -7.33 4.84 -1.27
CA LEU A 365 -8.62 4.96 -1.96
C LEU A 365 -9.51 3.72 -1.74
N MET A 366 -8.91 2.54 -1.74
CA MET A 366 -9.60 1.26 -1.48
C MET A 366 -9.75 0.95 0.02
N GLU A 367 -9.26 1.83 0.91
CA GLU A 367 -9.26 1.63 2.36
C GLU A 367 -8.54 0.33 2.80
N GLN A 368 -7.47 -0.05 2.09
CA GLN A 368 -6.77 -1.29 2.34
C GLN A 368 -5.73 -1.18 3.46
N GLN A 369 -5.70 -2.18 4.32
CA GLN A 369 -4.71 -2.35 5.37
C GLN A 369 -3.37 -2.80 4.76
N VAL A 370 -2.47 -1.85 4.52
CA VAL A 370 -1.10 -2.06 4.03
C VAL A 370 -0.12 -1.31 4.92
N ILE A 371 0.97 -1.96 5.33
CA ILE A 371 1.98 -1.35 6.20
C ILE A 371 3.25 -1.09 5.39
N TYR A 372 3.60 0.17 5.22
CA TYR A 372 4.83 0.59 4.57
C TYR A 372 5.92 0.84 5.60
N VAL A 373 7.01 0.09 5.54
CA VAL A 373 8.16 0.19 6.44
C VAL A 373 9.26 0.97 5.73
N PHE A 374 9.18 2.30 5.79
CA PHE A 374 10.12 3.19 5.13
C PHE A 374 11.22 3.61 6.07
N THR A 375 12.44 3.20 5.79
CA THR A 375 13.62 3.51 6.61
C THR A 375 14.46 4.62 5.99
N HIS A 376 15.49 5.10 6.72
CA HIS A 376 16.34 6.18 6.22
C HIS A 376 15.54 7.47 6.00
N ASP A 377 14.87 7.92 7.06
CA ASP A 377 13.75 8.86 7.05
C ASP A 377 14.10 10.34 6.86
N SER A 378 15.39 10.69 6.81
CA SER A 378 15.83 12.10 6.74
C SER A 378 17.26 12.24 6.25
N ILE A 379 17.81 13.47 6.24
CA ILE A 379 19.21 13.76 5.93
C ILE A 379 20.21 13.00 6.82
N PHE A 380 19.77 12.44 7.95
CA PHE A 380 20.61 11.60 8.81
C PHE A 380 20.94 10.22 8.22
N VAL A 381 20.54 9.97 6.99
CA VAL A 381 21.11 8.91 6.12
C VAL A 381 22.62 9.09 6.02
N GLY A 382 23.06 10.32 5.77
CA GLY A 382 24.48 10.67 5.87
C GLY A 382 25.24 10.52 4.55
N GLU A 383 26.21 9.63 4.53
CA GLU A 383 27.22 9.52 3.47
C GLU A 383 26.64 9.17 2.09
N ASP A 384 25.47 8.52 2.02
CA ASP A 384 24.78 8.19 0.76
C ASP A 384 24.33 9.45 -0.01
N GLY A 385 24.12 10.54 0.71
CA GLY A 385 23.92 11.87 0.14
C GLY A 385 22.53 12.14 -0.40
N PRO A 386 22.35 13.24 -1.17
CA PRO A 386 21.07 13.83 -1.48
C PRO A 386 20.13 12.93 -2.32
N THR A 387 20.65 11.94 -3.05
CA THR A 387 19.83 10.99 -3.80
C THR A 387 19.10 9.98 -2.91
N HIS A 388 19.54 9.85 -1.65
CA HIS A 388 18.99 8.91 -0.66
C HIS A 388 18.39 9.62 0.56
N GLU A 389 18.55 10.93 0.65
CA GLU A 389 18.10 11.77 1.76
C GLU A 389 16.72 12.36 1.45
N PRO A 390 15.63 11.86 2.06
CA PRO A 390 14.31 12.43 1.84
C PRO A 390 14.20 13.84 2.45
N ILE A 391 13.53 14.72 1.73
CA ILE A 391 13.24 16.10 2.15
C ILE A 391 11.73 16.33 2.15
N GLU A 392 11.07 16.13 0.99
CA GLU A 392 9.65 16.36 0.79
C GLU A 392 8.77 15.11 0.99
N GLN A 393 9.35 13.92 1.07
CA GLN A 393 8.62 12.65 1.04
C GLN A 393 7.62 12.51 2.19
N ILE A 394 8.00 12.87 3.43
CA ILE A 394 7.08 12.82 4.58
C ILE A 394 5.88 13.75 4.35
N ALA A 395 6.13 14.99 3.96
CA ALA A 395 5.07 15.95 3.67
C ALA A 395 4.18 15.46 2.53
N SER A 396 4.77 14.90 1.47
CA SER A 396 4.05 14.39 0.31
C SER A 396 3.15 13.19 0.66
N MET A 397 3.57 12.30 1.56
CA MET A 397 2.74 11.19 2.06
C MET A 397 1.58 11.69 2.92
N ARG A 398 1.81 12.67 3.80
CA ARG A 398 0.76 13.33 4.61
C ARG A 398 -0.30 14.04 3.76
N MET A 399 -0.01 14.36 2.50
CA MET A 399 -0.96 15.00 1.56
C MET A 399 -1.94 14.00 0.92
N ILE A 400 -1.68 12.70 0.96
CA ILE A 400 -2.58 11.69 0.40
C ILE A 400 -3.71 11.44 1.39
N PRO A 401 -4.98 11.67 1.00
CA PRO A 401 -6.12 11.37 1.87
C PRO A 401 -6.09 9.92 2.37
N ASN A 402 -6.47 9.71 3.62
CA ASN A 402 -6.53 8.40 4.26
C ASN A 402 -5.19 7.64 4.39
N VAL A 403 -4.04 8.28 4.16
CA VAL A 403 -2.74 7.74 4.57
C VAL A 403 -2.47 8.25 6.00
N VAL A 404 -2.01 7.35 6.88
CA VAL A 404 -1.49 7.72 8.20
C VAL A 404 0.02 7.55 8.20
N VAL A 405 0.75 8.63 8.45
CA VAL A 405 2.20 8.62 8.59
C VAL A 405 2.57 8.66 10.07
N ILE A 406 3.38 7.71 10.52
CA ILE A 406 3.89 7.66 11.89
C ILE A 406 5.42 7.69 11.84
N ARG A 407 6.01 8.70 12.46
CA ARG A 407 7.46 8.88 12.57
C ARG A 407 7.89 8.82 14.04
N PRO A 408 8.20 7.61 14.56
CA PRO A 408 8.47 7.40 15.97
C PRO A 408 9.83 7.93 16.41
N ALA A 409 9.92 8.42 17.65
CA ALA A 409 11.08 9.07 18.23
C ALA A 409 12.06 8.10 18.93
N ASP A 410 11.61 6.91 19.31
CA ASP A 410 12.42 5.90 20.01
C ASP A 410 11.84 4.49 19.84
N THR A 411 12.42 3.52 20.54
CA THR A 411 11.96 2.12 20.52
C THR A 411 10.55 1.96 21.06
N ALA A 412 10.18 2.70 22.11
CA ALA A 412 8.86 2.58 22.72
C ALA A 412 7.77 3.14 21.78
N GLU A 413 7.99 4.31 21.19
CA GLU A 413 7.09 4.84 20.15
C GLU A 413 7.01 3.90 18.92
N THR A 414 8.13 3.26 18.54
CA THR A 414 8.12 2.33 17.40
C THR A 414 7.23 1.10 17.68
N ALA A 415 7.23 0.59 18.93
CA ALA A 415 6.36 -0.52 19.31
C ALA A 415 4.87 -0.13 19.22
N VAL A 416 4.51 1.03 19.75
CA VAL A 416 3.13 1.54 19.68
C VAL A 416 2.73 1.88 18.23
N ALA A 417 3.66 2.38 17.40
CA ALA A 417 3.42 2.67 15.99
C ALA A 417 3.07 1.39 15.21
N TRP A 418 3.77 0.29 15.45
CA TRP A 418 3.45 -1.01 14.86
C TRP A 418 2.10 -1.55 15.32
N ALA A 419 1.78 -1.46 16.61
CA ALA A 419 0.48 -1.88 17.13
C ALA A 419 -0.65 -1.05 16.48
N ALA A 420 -0.49 0.28 16.41
CA ALA A 420 -1.45 1.15 15.75
C ALA A 420 -1.62 0.84 14.25
N ALA A 421 -0.52 0.51 13.55
CA ALA A 421 -0.56 0.12 12.14
C ALA A 421 -1.27 -1.22 11.91
N LEU A 422 -1.07 -2.19 12.79
CA LEU A 422 -1.71 -3.51 12.74
C LEU A 422 -3.20 -3.46 13.06
N GLU A 423 -3.62 -2.59 13.96
CA GLU A 423 -5.02 -2.43 14.35
C GLU A 423 -5.82 -1.55 13.38
N ARG A 424 -5.14 -0.78 12.54
CA ARG A 424 -5.79 0.07 11.55
C ARG A 424 -6.22 -0.72 10.33
N THR A 425 -7.52 -0.87 10.12
CA THR A 425 -8.13 -1.66 9.02
C THR A 425 -8.71 -0.82 7.90
N ASP A 426 -8.81 0.50 8.07
CA ASP A 426 -9.49 1.44 7.17
C ASP A 426 -8.56 2.19 6.21
N GLY A 427 -7.33 1.72 6.04
CA GLY A 427 -6.36 2.32 5.11
C GLY A 427 -4.90 2.02 5.45
N PRO A 428 -3.96 2.49 4.61
CA PRO A 428 -2.54 2.20 4.76
C PRO A 428 -1.87 3.06 5.83
N THR A 429 -0.85 2.47 6.47
CA THR A 429 0.01 3.16 7.44
C THR A 429 1.46 3.16 6.96
N VAL A 430 2.09 4.33 6.99
CA VAL A 430 3.51 4.54 6.71
C VAL A 430 4.27 4.69 8.02
N LEU A 431 5.26 3.83 8.25
CA LEU A 431 6.22 3.93 9.34
C LEU A 431 7.52 4.53 8.81
N ALA A 432 7.83 5.78 9.18
CA ALA A 432 9.05 6.46 8.76
C ALA A 432 10.12 6.30 9.85
N LEU A 433 11.18 5.54 9.55
CA LEU A 433 12.11 4.99 10.52
C LEU A 433 13.56 5.46 10.29
N THR A 434 14.28 5.73 11.36
CA THR A 434 15.64 6.27 11.30
C THR A 434 16.69 5.21 10.95
N ARG A 435 17.78 5.67 10.29
CA ARG A 435 19.03 4.91 10.14
C ARG A 435 19.92 5.00 11.40
N GLN A 436 20.03 6.19 11.96
CA GLN A 436 20.86 6.48 13.13
C GLN A 436 20.19 6.01 14.44
N ASN A 437 21.01 5.74 15.44
CA ASN A 437 20.51 5.39 16.77
C ASN A 437 19.95 6.60 17.50
N LEU A 438 18.82 6.39 18.18
CA LEU A 438 18.15 7.37 19.02
C LEU A 438 18.15 6.88 20.48
N GLY A 439 18.35 7.80 21.40
CA GLY A 439 18.16 7.54 22.84
C GLY A 439 16.67 7.49 23.19
N PRO A 440 16.32 6.93 24.36
CA PRO A 440 14.94 6.93 24.83
C PRO A 440 14.46 8.36 25.09
N CYS A 441 13.28 8.69 24.59
CA CYS A 441 12.62 9.99 24.80
C CYS A 441 11.55 9.93 25.89
N ASN A 442 11.02 8.72 26.16
CA ASN A 442 9.91 8.48 27.06
C ASN A 442 10.39 7.78 28.34
N GLY A 443 10.07 8.38 29.48
CA GLY A 443 10.44 7.84 30.80
C GLY A 443 9.62 6.62 31.23
N ASN A 444 8.48 6.36 30.59
CA ASN A 444 7.63 5.20 30.85
C ASN A 444 6.79 4.82 29.63
N PHE A 445 6.32 3.57 29.62
CA PHE A 445 5.55 3.00 28.52
C PHE A 445 4.15 3.61 28.35
N GLU A 446 3.51 4.04 29.44
CA GLU A 446 2.19 4.67 29.39
C GLU A 446 2.23 6.01 28.65
N THR A 447 3.33 6.73 28.77
CA THR A 447 3.54 7.96 27.97
C THR A 447 3.68 7.65 26.49
N ALA A 448 4.44 6.62 26.11
CA ALA A 448 4.60 6.22 24.72
C ALA A 448 3.28 5.78 24.07
N LYS A 449 2.37 5.13 24.79
CA LYS A 449 1.04 4.73 24.31
C LYS A 449 0.19 5.92 23.83
N GLN A 450 0.47 7.14 24.29
CA GLN A 450 -0.21 8.35 23.81
C GLN A 450 0.09 8.68 22.35
N LEU A 451 1.10 8.04 21.72
CA LEU A 451 1.32 8.08 20.28
C LEU A 451 0.03 7.82 19.50
N ARG A 452 -0.85 6.94 19.98
CA ARG A 452 -2.17 6.63 19.37
C ARG A 452 -3.05 7.87 19.16
N LYS A 453 -2.81 8.94 19.91
CA LYS A 453 -3.47 10.23 19.77
C LYS A 453 -2.77 11.16 18.76
N GLY A 454 -1.65 10.73 18.21
CA GLY A 454 -0.90 11.43 17.17
C GLY A 454 0.06 12.50 17.66
N ALA A 455 -0.20 13.10 18.83
CA ALA A 455 0.73 14.00 19.51
C ALA A 455 0.47 13.98 21.01
N TYR A 456 1.51 14.18 21.80
CA TYR A 456 1.43 14.21 23.26
C TYR A 456 2.62 14.96 23.87
N VAL A 457 2.50 15.37 25.13
CA VAL A 457 3.55 16.08 25.85
C VAL A 457 4.58 15.09 26.39
N VAL A 458 5.84 15.20 25.96
CA VAL A 458 6.97 14.40 26.49
C VAL A 458 7.69 15.12 27.62
N ARG A 459 7.63 16.45 27.65
CA ARG A 459 8.15 17.30 28.72
C ARG A 459 7.24 18.49 28.91
N ASP A 460 6.80 18.74 30.14
CA ASP A 460 6.00 19.90 30.50
C ASP A 460 6.78 20.90 31.35
N ALA A 461 6.21 22.09 31.52
CA ALA A 461 6.70 23.15 32.38
C ALA A 461 5.53 23.83 33.11
N ASP A 462 5.72 24.22 34.38
CA ASP A 462 4.68 24.91 35.17
C ASP A 462 4.23 26.23 34.51
N LYS A 463 5.18 26.94 33.88
CA LYS A 463 4.94 28.11 33.06
C LYS A 463 5.52 27.84 31.68
N ILE A 464 4.69 27.88 30.65
CA ILE A 464 5.12 27.62 29.27
C ILE A 464 5.42 28.96 28.58
N ASP A 465 6.68 29.25 28.30
CA ASP A 465 7.10 30.39 27.49
C ASP A 465 7.07 30.05 25.99
N VAL A 466 7.42 28.81 25.62
CA VAL A 466 7.41 28.29 24.24
C VAL A 466 6.97 26.86 24.17
N VAL A 467 6.25 26.48 23.10
CA VAL A 467 5.95 25.07 22.76
C VAL A 467 6.87 24.65 21.62
N ILE A 468 7.64 23.58 21.83
CA ILE A 468 8.48 22.95 20.79
C ILE A 468 7.75 21.66 20.36
N ILE A 469 7.42 21.57 19.09
CA ILE A 469 6.75 20.41 18.48
C ILE A 469 7.77 19.71 17.61
N ALA A 470 8.00 18.42 17.84
CA ALA A 470 8.98 17.64 17.08
C ALA A 470 8.44 16.28 16.68
N THR A 471 9.03 15.67 15.65
CA THR A 471 8.72 14.32 15.20
C THR A 471 9.99 13.47 15.11
N GLY A 472 9.86 12.17 15.27
CA GLY A 472 10.97 11.24 15.06
C GLY A 472 12.25 11.64 15.82
N SER A 473 13.38 11.60 15.14
CA SER A 473 14.69 11.90 15.74
C SER A 473 14.80 13.29 16.36
N GLU A 474 14.00 14.23 15.92
CA GLU A 474 14.07 15.61 16.40
C GLU A 474 13.43 15.80 17.79
N VAL A 475 12.68 14.80 18.31
CA VAL A 475 12.14 14.83 19.68
C VAL A 475 13.28 14.82 20.70
N GLY A 476 14.25 13.91 20.55
CA GLY A 476 15.43 13.85 21.43
C GLY A 476 16.28 15.12 21.38
N ILE A 477 16.49 15.67 20.16
CA ILE A 477 17.15 16.96 19.93
C ILE A 477 16.41 18.08 20.68
N SER A 478 15.08 18.12 20.59
CA SER A 478 14.24 19.14 21.22
C SER A 478 14.21 19.03 22.74
N LEU A 479 14.29 17.83 23.31
CA LEU A 479 14.41 17.64 24.75
C LEU A 479 15.72 18.24 25.28
N THR A 480 16.84 17.93 24.62
CA THR A 480 18.16 18.52 24.97
C THR A 480 18.17 20.04 24.78
N ALA A 481 17.56 20.53 23.68
CA ALA A 481 17.45 21.98 23.47
C ALA A 481 16.61 22.66 24.57
N ALA A 482 15.56 22.01 25.07
CA ALA A 482 14.74 22.53 26.17
C ALA A 482 15.53 22.64 27.49
N ASP A 483 16.48 21.72 27.76
CA ASP A 483 17.40 21.84 28.90
C ASP A 483 18.28 23.07 28.78
N MET A 484 18.88 23.29 27.59
CA MET A 484 19.71 24.46 27.30
C MET A 484 18.94 25.79 27.37
N LEU A 485 17.64 25.78 26.99
CA LEU A 485 16.76 26.94 27.09
C LEU A 485 16.41 27.24 28.55
N ALA A 486 16.22 26.22 29.38
CA ALA A 486 15.96 26.39 30.82
C ALA A 486 17.13 27.08 31.52
N GLU A 487 18.38 26.78 31.15
CA GLU A 487 19.57 27.49 31.65
C GLU A 487 19.57 29.01 31.31
N LYS A 488 18.86 29.40 30.23
CA LYS A 488 18.66 30.78 29.83
C LYS A 488 17.36 31.40 30.38
N GLY A 489 16.65 30.69 31.27
CA GLY A 489 15.38 31.12 31.87
C GLY A 489 14.20 31.11 30.90
N ILE A 490 14.23 30.25 29.87
CA ILE A 490 13.12 30.01 28.94
C ILE A 490 12.54 28.63 29.21
N SER A 491 11.27 28.59 29.65
CA SER A 491 10.55 27.37 29.98
C SER A 491 9.84 26.81 28.75
N ALA A 492 10.26 25.65 28.27
CA ALA A 492 9.74 25.00 27.07
C ALA A 492 8.89 23.77 27.42
N ARG A 493 7.68 23.69 26.83
CA ARG A 493 6.95 22.44 26.67
C ARG A 493 7.47 21.74 25.42
N VAL A 494 7.79 20.45 25.48
CA VAL A 494 8.15 19.63 24.31
C VAL A 494 7.01 18.64 24.02
N VAL A 495 6.57 18.63 22.76
CA VAL A 495 5.52 17.78 22.23
C VAL A 495 6.13 16.83 21.21
N SER A 496 5.99 15.52 21.41
CA SER A 496 6.18 14.54 20.34
C SER A 496 4.91 14.51 19.48
N MET A 497 5.04 14.70 18.17
CA MET A 497 3.94 14.64 17.20
C MET A 497 4.27 13.61 16.12
N PRO A 498 4.29 12.31 16.44
CA PRO A 498 4.63 11.26 15.47
C PRO A 498 3.64 11.17 14.31
N SER A 499 2.36 11.59 14.46
CA SER A 499 1.38 11.55 13.37
C SER A 499 0.43 12.75 13.43
N VAL A 500 0.52 13.58 12.41
CA VAL A 500 -0.37 14.76 12.28
C VAL A 500 -1.81 14.35 11.95
N GLU A 501 -2.00 13.22 11.25
CA GLU A 501 -3.31 12.69 10.87
C GLU A 501 -4.08 12.19 12.09
N LEU A 502 -3.43 11.41 12.95
CA LEU A 502 -4.03 10.90 14.19
C LEU A 502 -4.33 12.06 15.16
N PHE A 503 -3.44 13.04 15.26
CA PHE A 503 -3.69 14.22 16.09
C PHE A 503 -4.84 15.07 15.57
N ALA A 504 -4.97 15.23 14.26
CA ALA A 504 -6.07 15.98 13.67
C ALA A 504 -7.45 15.35 13.94
N LYS A 505 -7.53 14.03 14.11
CA LYS A 505 -8.76 13.29 14.47
C LYS A 505 -9.18 13.49 15.93
N GLN A 506 -8.29 14.01 16.82
CA GLN A 506 -8.64 14.24 18.23
C GLN A 506 -9.62 15.40 18.38
N ASP A 507 -10.36 15.39 19.48
CA ASP A 507 -11.25 16.51 19.81
C ASP A 507 -10.47 17.80 20.10
N LYS A 508 -11.19 18.92 20.07
CA LYS A 508 -10.58 20.24 20.28
C LYS A 508 -9.95 20.39 21.66
N ALA A 509 -10.58 19.81 22.70
CA ALA A 509 -10.11 19.92 24.08
C ALA A 509 -8.75 19.23 24.24
N TYR A 510 -8.60 18.03 23.68
CA TYR A 510 -7.32 17.33 23.68
C TYR A 510 -6.26 18.12 22.90
N ARG A 511 -6.55 18.55 21.70
CA ARG A 511 -5.58 19.30 20.87
C ARG A 511 -5.15 20.60 21.56
N ASP A 512 -6.08 21.33 22.19
CA ASP A 512 -5.78 22.55 22.93
C ASP A 512 -4.99 22.26 24.23
N SER A 513 -5.13 21.10 24.85
CA SER A 513 -4.34 20.71 26.01
C SER A 513 -2.89 20.43 25.65
N ILE A 514 -2.62 19.90 24.44
CA ILE A 514 -1.28 19.61 23.94
C ILE A 514 -0.60 20.88 23.43
N ILE A 515 -1.29 21.64 22.58
CA ILE A 515 -0.81 22.90 21.98
C ILE A 515 -1.76 24.04 22.41
N PRO A 516 -1.55 24.62 23.60
CA PRO A 516 -2.49 25.61 24.14
C PRO A 516 -2.61 26.82 23.20
N PRO A 517 -3.85 27.24 22.84
CA PRO A 517 -4.06 28.38 21.95
C PRO A 517 -3.53 29.71 22.49
N ALA A 518 -3.43 29.83 23.83
CA ALA A 518 -2.89 31.00 24.50
C ALA A 518 -1.39 31.18 24.27
N ILE A 519 -0.64 30.10 24.04
CA ILE A 519 0.79 30.14 23.80
C ILE A 519 1.01 30.35 22.29
N LYS A 520 1.44 31.56 21.92
CA LYS A 520 1.70 31.94 20.52
C LYS A 520 3.12 31.64 20.08
N LYS A 521 4.07 31.60 21.03
CA LYS A 521 5.45 31.22 20.72
C LYS A 521 5.55 29.72 20.54
N ARG A 522 5.69 29.31 19.28
CA ARG A 522 5.75 27.90 18.89
C ARG A 522 6.90 27.66 17.94
N VAL A 523 7.60 26.57 18.14
CA VAL A 523 8.71 26.11 17.31
C VAL A 523 8.38 24.72 16.83
N VAL A 524 8.56 24.45 15.55
CA VAL A 524 8.47 23.10 14.98
C VAL A 524 9.85 22.65 14.55
N VAL A 525 10.21 21.40 14.82
CA VAL A 525 11.50 20.81 14.43
C VAL A 525 11.25 19.48 13.72
N GLU A 526 11.53 19.44 12.42
CA GLU A 526 11.48 18.23 11.60
C GLU A 526 12.54 18.28 10.50
N ALA A 527 13.35 17.24 10.37
CA ALA A 527 14.35 17.10 9.32
C ALA A 527 13.70 16.77 7.96
N GLY A 528 12.89 17.67 7.48
CA GLY A 528 12.12 17.62 6.24
C GLY A 528 11.66 19.01 5.83
N ILE A 529 10.93 19.09 4.69
CA ILE A 529 10.45 20.37 4.19
C ILE A 529 9.43 21.00 5.16
N PRO A 530 9.47 22.33 5.41
CA PRO A 530 8.59 23.02 6.36
C PRO A 530 7.10 23.01 5.97
N PHE A 531 6.75 22.48 4.80
CA PHE A 531 5.40 22.52 4.26
C PHE A 531 4.37 21.84 5.20
N GLY A 532 3.26 22.53 5.44
CA GLY A 532 2.16 22.06 6.29
C GLY A 532 2.30 22.37 7.78
N TRP A 533 3.49 22.73 8.25
CA TRP A 533 3.73 22.98 9.68
C TRP A 533 3.17 24.31 10.21
N SER A 534 2.87 25.29 9.34
CA SER A 534 2.23 26.55 9.72
C SER A 534 0.91 26.34 10.47
N LYS A 535 0.17 25.25 10.17
CA LYS A 535 -1.05 24.87 10.89
C LYS A 535 -0.84 24.75 12.41
N TYR A 536 0.33 24.30 12.84
CA TYR A 536 0.68 24.07 14.24
C TYR A 536 1.58 25.17 14.82
N ALA A 537 2.52 25.66 14.03
CA ALA A 537 3.41 26.76 14.42
C ALA A 537 2.63 28.07 14.55
N GLY A 538 1.63 28.33 13.70
CA GLY A 538 0.97 29.62 13.54
C GLY A 538 1.74 30.53 12.59
N ASP A 539 1.16 31.68 12.25
CA ASP A 539 1.71 32.60 11.24
C ASP A 539 3.09 33.18 11.63
N ASP A 540 3.29 33.44 12.93
CA ASP A 540 4.54 33.96 13.47
C ASP A 540 5.44 32.87 14.08
N GLY A 541 5.11 31.59 13.88
CA GLY A 541 5.85 30.47 14.45
C GLY A 541 7.16 30.19 13.71
N LEU A 542 8.13 29.64 14.44
CA LEU A 542 9.41 29.22 13.87
C LEU A 542 9.33 27.76 13.42
N VAL A 543 9.72 27.50 12.17
CA VAL A 543 9.89 26.10 11.68
C VAL A 543 11.37 25.89 11.37
N ILE A 544 11.98 24.91 12.05
CA ILE A 544 13.36 24.47 11.85
C ILE A 544 13.30 23.18 11.05
N GLY A 545 13.55 23.27 9.76
CA GLY A 545 13.45 22.18 8.80
C GLY A 545 14.48 22.29 7.69
N MET A 546 14.20 21.65 6.56
CA MET A 546 15.05 21.63 5.37
C MET A 546 14.37 22.37 4.23
N ASP A 547 15.01 23.39 3.69
CA ASP A 547 14.55 24.18 2.54
C ASP A 547 15.33 23.89 1.24
N ARG A 548 16.21 22.90 1.30
CA ARG A 548 17.09 22.47 0.22
C ARG A 548 17.42 20.99 0.33
N PHE A 549 17.95 20.40 -0.74
CA PHE A 549 18.51 19.06 -0.70
C PHE A 549 19.68 18.94 0.27
N GLY A 550 19.90 17.73 0.78
CA GLY A 550 20.98 17.39 1.68
C GLY A 550 22.36 17.36 1.00
N ALA A 551 23.30 16.66 1.60
CA ALA A 551 24.67 16.55 1.11
C ALA A 551 25.34 15.26 1.60
N SER A 552 26.35 14.76 0.86
CA SER A 552 27.13 13.60 1.29
C SER A 552 28.16 13.98 2.36
N ALA A 553 27.88 13.58 3.61
CA ALA A 553 28.81 13.73 4.74
C ALA A 553 28.36 12.82 5.90
N PRO A 554 29.21 12.54 6.90
CA PRO A 554 28.75 11.90 8.13
C PRO A 554 27.55 12.64 8.73
N TYR A 555 26.52 11.91 9.16
CA TYR A 555 25.23 12.51 9.58
C TYR A 555 25.35 13.59 10.66
N LYS A 556 26.36 13.49 11.56
CA LYS A 556 26.63 14.52 12.58
C LYS A 556 27.07 15.84 11.95
N VAL A 557 27.87 15.77 10.89
CA VAL A 557 28.30 16.96 10.14
C VAL A 557 27.11 17.59 9.45
N LEU A 558 26.20 16.78 8.89
CA LEU A 558 24.96 17.27 8.29
C LEU A 558 24.08 17.94 9.33
N ALA A 559 23.92 17.33 10.51
CA ALA A 559 23.18 17.93 11.62
C ALA A 559 23.69 19.34 11.97
N GLU A 560 24.99 19.50 12.08
CA GLU A 560 25.62 20.79 12.35
C GLU A 560 25.41 21.81 11.20
N LYS A 561 25.68 21.38 9.97
CA LYS A 561 25.60 22.24 8.78
C LYS A 561 24.20 22.73 8.46
N PHE A 562 23.20 21.89 8.70
CA PHE A 562 21.78 22.24 8.48
C PHE A 562 21.08 22.78 9.73
N GLY A 563 21.79 22.86 10.86
CA GLY A 563 21.26 23.47 12.08
C GLY A 563 20.19 22.64 12.77
N LEU A 564 20.33 21.31 12.70
CA LEU A 564 19.47 20.30 13.32
C LEU A 564 20.19 19.62 14.51
N THR A 565 20.95 20.38 15.28
CA THR A 565 21.51 19.98 16.58
C THR A 565 20.76 20.63 17.72
N ALA A 566 20.89 20.10 18.93
CA ALA A 566 20.25 20.67 20.13
C ALA A 566 20.69 22.13 20.37
N GLU A 567 21.98 22.42 20.17
CA GLU A 567 22.57 23.76 20.31
C GLU A 567 21.93 24.73 19.30
N SER A 568 21.81 24.32 18.04
CA SER A 568 21.21 25.13 16.99
C SER A 568 19.74 25.39 17.23
N VAL A 569 18.98 24.36 17.65
CA VAL A 569 17.56 24.50 17.98
C VAL A 569 17.38 25.44 19.18
N ALA A 570 18.19 25.28 20.23
CA ALA A 570 18.14 26.16 21.39
C ALA A 570 18.51 27.61 21.03
N ALA A 571 19.55 27.82 20.22
CA ALA A 571 19.98 29.17 19.79
C ALA A 571 18.88 29.85 18.95
N LYS A 572 18.39 29.21 17.91
CA LYS A 572 17.30 29.73 17.05
C LYS A 572 16.02 30.01 17.85
N THR A 573 15.69 29.13 18.81
CA THR A 573 14.53 29.33 19.69
C THR A 573 14.73 30.52 20.61
N ALA A 574 15.91 30.70 21.23
CA ALA A 574 16.21 31.86 22.09
C ALA A 574 16.16 33.16 21.29
N GLU A 575 16.73 33.20 20.09
CA GLU A 575 16.64 34.34 19.16
C GLU A 575 15.19 34.68 18.82
N TYR A 576 14.38 33.67 18.46
CA TYR A 576 12.93 33.82 18.21
C TYR A 576 12.17 34.36 19.42
N MET A 577 12.62 34.06 20.64
CA MET A 577 12.08 34.59 21.89
C MET A 577 12.60 36.00 22.22
N GLY A 578 13.53 36.55 21.43
CA GLY A 578 14.15 37.85 21.69
C GLY A 578 15.16 37.85 22.86
N ARG A 579 15.84 36.73 23.06
CA ARG A 579 16.81 36.51 24.15
C ARG A 579 18.11 35.92 23.67
#